data_ab234b9e7bfc995937c0907fc00ec2e0
#
_entry.id   ab234b9e7bfc995937c0907fc00ec2e0
#
_cell.length_a   1.000
_cell.length_b   1.000
_cell.length_c   1.000
_cell.angle_alpha   90.00
_cell.angle_beta   90.00
_cell.angle_gamma   90.00
#
_symmetry.space_group_name_H-M   'P 1'
#
loop_
_entity.id
_entity.type
_entity.pdbx_description
1 polymer ?
#
loop_
_entity_poly.entity_id
_entity_poly.type
_entity_poly.pdbx_seq_one_letter_code
_entity_poly.pdbx_strand_id
1 'polypeptide(L)' 'MEHTWEFDTTIGQGSEVVTVVYEYEIDDDKSTYNESIKEVWFEGRDVVGIMSEEACAELEIEAAMRFQHHKLNYKMEDV' A
#
# COMPACT_ATOMS: atom_id res chain seq x y z
N MET A 1 2.66 -13.26 -11.23
CA MET A 1 1.68 -13.59 -10.19
C MET A 1 1.44 -12.38 -9.30
N GLU A 2 0.18 -12.07 -9.04
CA GLU A 2 -0.19 -10.92 -8.22
C GLU A 2 0.02 -11.21 -6.75
N HIS A 3 0.59 -10.24 -6.05
CA HIS A 3 0.80 -10.33 -4.61
C HIS A 3 0.17 -9.12 -3.94
N THR A 4 -0.16 -9.25 -2.67
CA THR A 4 -0.68 -8.13 -1.89
C THR A 4 0.11 -7.96 -0.60
N TRP A 5 0.13 -6.73 -0.11
CA TRP A 5 0.75 -6.38 1.15
C TRP A 5 -0.16 -5.37 1.84
N GLU A 6 -0.37 -5.54 3.13
CA GLU A 6 -1.28 -4.69 3.89
C GLU A 6 -0.53 -3.92 4.96
N PHE A 7 -0.97 -2.71 5.21
CA PHE A 7 -0.44 -1.91 6.32
C PHE A 7 -1.52 -0.95 6.82
N ASP A 8 -1.40 -0.53 8.07
CA ASP A 8 -2.31 0.44 8.66
C ASP A 8 -1.65 1.81 8.66
N THR A 9 -2.43 2.84 8.39
CA THR A 9 -1.97 4.21 8.45
C THR A 9 -3.14 5.12 8.82
N THR A 10 -2.87 6.40 8.99
CA THR A 10 -3.91 7.38 9.26
C THR A 10 -4.10 8.29 8.08
N ILE A 11 -5.33 8.70 7.84
CA ILE A 11 -5.67 9.66 6.79
C ILE A 11 -6.54 10.76 7.38
N GLY A 12 -6.50 11.93 6.72
CA GLY A 12 -7.33 13.05 7.08
C GLY A 12 -6.88 13.75 8.35
N GLN A 13 -7.55 14.85 8.63
CA GLN A 13 -7.22 15.69 9.79
C GLN A 13 -7.62 15.04 11.11
N GLY A 14 -8.60 14.14 11.07
CA GLY A 14 -9.06 13.42 12.25
C GLY A 14 -8.20 12.22 12.60
N SER A 15 -7.15 11.96 11.82
CA SER A 15 -6.26 10.80 12.01
C SER A 15 -7.03 9.49 12.03
N GLU A 16 -7.93 9.33 11.09
CA GLU A 16 -8.71 8.10 10.97
C GLU A 16 -7.81 6.95 10.51
N VAL A 17 -7.84 5.84 11.24
CA VAL A 17 -7.00 4.67 10.92
C VAL A 17 -7.65 3.88 9.79
N VAL A 18 -6.87 3.59 8.76
CA VAL A 18 -7.32 2.76 7.63
C VAL A 18 -6.31 1.66 7.40
N THR A 19 -6.78 0.56 6.81
CA THR A 19 -5.91 -0.52 6.35
C THR A 19 -5.80 -0.42 4.84
N VAL A 20 -4.58 -0.32 4.35
CA VAL A 20 -4.31 -0.19 2.92
C VAL A 20 -3.84 -1.53 2.38
N VAL A 21 -4.51 -2.00 1.33
CA VAL A 21 -4.10 -3.22 0.62
C VAL A 21 -3.39 -2.77 -0.66
N TYR A 22 -2.12 -3.08 -0.73
CA TYR A 22 -1.25 -2.70 -1.84
C TYR A 22 -0.98 -3.93 -2.69
N GLU A 23 -1.11 -3.81 -4.00
CA GLU A 23 -0.86 -4.93 -4.91
C GLU A 23 0.39 -4.68 -5.73
N TYR A 24 1.05 -5.75 -6.11
CA TYR A 24 2.27 -5.70 -6.90
C TYR A 24 2.50 -7.05 -7.58
N GLU A 25 3.38 -7.05 -8.57
CA GLU A 25 3.82 -8.28 -9.22
C GLU A 25 5.33 -8.40 -9.09
N ILE A 26 5.83 -9.62 -9.10
CA ILE A 26 7.25 -9.91 -8.96
C ILE A 26 7.77 -10.53 -10.26
N ASP A 27 8.85 -9.97 -10.78
CA ASP A 27 9.52 -10.49 -11.96
C ASP A 27 10.57 -11.55 -11.58
N ASP A 28 11.12 -12.22 -12.57
CA ASP A 28 12.10 -13.28 -12.36
C ASP A 28 13.36 -12.80 -11.63
N ASP A 29 13.74 -11.54 -11.83
CA ASP A 29 14.89 -10.95 -11.16
C ASP A 29 14.54 -10.42 -9.75
N LYS A 30 13.33 -10.72 -9.26
CA LYS A 30 12.79 -10.32 -7.97
C LYS A 30 12.50 -8.82 -7.87
N SER A 31 12.49 -8.10 -8.98
CA SER A 31 12.02 -6.73 -8.98
C SER A 31 10.49 -6.71 -8.98
N THR A 32 9.90 -5.66 -8.43
CA THR A 32 8.45 -5.53 -8.37
C THR A 32 7.97 -4.51 -9.40
N TYR A 33 6.77 -4.73 -9.91
CA TYR A 33 6.17 -3.85 -10.90
C TYR A 33 4.65 -3.86 -10.77
N ASN A 34 3.97 -2.97 -11.50
CA ASN A 34 2.51 -2.80 -11.43
C ASN A 34 2.05 -2.56 -9.99
N GLU A 35 2.81 -1.73 -9.28
CA GLU A 35 2.52 -1.42 -7.87
C GLU A 35 1.40 -0.39 -7.80
N SER A 36 0.36 -0.69 -7.03
CA SER A 36 -0.77 0.22 -6.85
C SER A 36 -1.57 -0.14 -5.61
N ILE A 37 -2.40 0.80 -5.16
CA ILE A 37 -3.34 0.54 -4.08
C ILE A 37 -4.53 -0.21 -4.65
N LYS A 38 -4.86 -1.34 -4.04
CA LYS A 38 -5.99 -2.15 -4.45
C LYS A 38 -7.24 -1.79 -3.66
N GLU A 39 -7.11 -1.67 -2.34
CA GLU A 39 -8.24 -1.38 -1.45
C GLU A 39 -7.77 -0.51 -0.29
N VAL A 40 -8.70 0.24 0.26
CA VAL A 40 -8.47 1.00 1.49
C VAL A 40 -9.67 0.73 2.40
N TRP A 41 -9.43 0.09 3.54
CA TRP A 41 -10.50 -0.33 4.44
C TRP A 41 -10.62 0.63 5.62
N PHE A 42 -11.83 1.10 5.83
CA PHE A 42 -12.17 1.95 6.98
C PHE A 42 -13.46 1.42 7.60
N GLU A 43 -13.39 1.05 8.87
CA GLU A 43 -14.52 0.52 9.63
C GLU A 43 -15.23 -0.64 8.90
N GLY A 44 -14.44 -1.56 8.33
CA GLY A 44 -14.96 -2.74 7.67
C GLY A 44 -15.48 -2.52 6.26
N ARG A 45 -15.22 -1.35 5.67
CA ARG A 45 -15.66 -1.03 4.32
C ARG A 45 -14.49 -0.59 3.46
N ASP A 46 -14.48 -1.02 2.22
CA ASP A 46 -13.53 -0.52 1.23
C ASP A 46 -13.99 0.87 0.78
N VAL A 47 -13.19 1.87 1.05
CA VAL A 47 -13.54 3.26 0.78
C VAL A 47 -12.75 3.86 -0.37
N VAL A 48 -11.94 3.07 -1.07
CA VAL A 48 -11.08 3.61 -2.14
C VAL A 48 -11.91 4.31 -3.23
N GLY A 49 -13.10 3.81 -3.52
CA GLY A 49 -13.95 4.39 -4.55
C GLY A 49 -14.59 5.72 -4.20
N ILE A 50 -14.60 6.09 -2.92
CA ILE A 50 -15.17 7.35 -2.48
C ILE A 50 -14.13 8.35 -1.98
N MET A 51 -12.85 7.99 -2.04
CA MET A 51 -11.78 8.90 -1.68
C MET A 51 -11.56 9.92 -2.80
N SER A 52 -11.18 11.14 -2.42
CA SER A 52 -10.83 12.15 -3.42
C SER A 52 -9.55 11.76 -4.14
N GLU A 53 -9.37 12.27 -5.35
CA GLU A 53 -8.14 12.02 -6.11
C GLU A 53 -6.90 12.47 -5.37
N GLU A 54 -7.01 13.61 -4.69
CA GLU A 54 -5.91 14.15 -3.90
C GLU A 54 -5.53 13.23 -2.75
N ALA A 55 -6.53 12.74 -2.01
CA ALA A 55 -6.29 11.82 -0.91
C ALA A 55 -5.69 10.50 -1.41
N CYS A 56 -6.18 9.98 -2.53
CA CYS A 56 -5.62 8.77 -3.13
C CYS A 56 -4.18 8.97 -3.57
N ALA A 57 -3.87 10.12 -4.17
CA ALA A 57 -2.50 10.41 -4.62
C ALA A 57 -1.53 10.46 -3.44
N GLU A 58 -1.93 11.12 -2.36
CA GLU A 58 -1.09 11.19 -1.16
C GLU A 58 -0.87 9.82 -0.56
N LEU A 59 -1.92 9.01 -0.51
CA LEU A 59 -1.83 7.67 0.05
C LEU A 59 -0.97 6.76 -0.81
N GLU A 60 -1.03 6.90 -2.14
CA GLU A 60 -0.18 6.14 -3.04
C GLU A 60 1.29 6.45 -2.84
N ILE A 61 1.63 7.72 -2.61
CA ILE A 61 3.00 8.12 -2.32
C ILE A 61 3.48 7.48 -1.03
N GLU A 62 2.67 7.54 0.02
CA GLU A 62 3.01 6.91 1.29
C GLU A 62 3.15 5.41 1.14
N ALA A 63 2.22 4.77 0.44
CA ALA A 63 2.24 3.32 0.24
C ALA A 63 3.51 2.89 -0.50
N ALA A 64 3.88 3.61 -1.54
CA ALA A 64 5.08 3.30 -2.31
C ALA A 64 6.33 3.42 -1.43
N MET A 65 6.43 4.44 -0.60
CA MET A 65 7.57 4.62 0.29
C MET A 65 7.64 3.51 1.34
N ARG A 66 6.50 3.16 1.94
CA ARG A 66 6.45 2.08 2.94
C ARG A 66 6.78 0.73 2.30
N PHE A 67 6.33 0.51 1.09
CA PHE A 67 6.59 -0.74 0.39
C PHE A 67 8.07 -0.90 0.06
N GLN A 68 8.74 0.17 -0.37
CA GLN A 68 10.18 0.15 -0.61
C GLN A 68 10.94 -0.21 0.67
N HIS A 69 10.53 0.38 1.79
CA HIS A 69 11.13 0.09 3.08
C HIS A 69 10.91 -1.36 3.49
N HIS A 70 9.70 -1.86 3.27
CA HIS A 70 9.34 -3.26 3.55
C HIS A 70 10.21 -4.23 2.74
N LYS A 71 10.41 -3.94 1.45
CA LYS A 71 11.25 -4.78 0.61
C LYS A 71 12.69 -4.82 1.08
N LEU A 72 13.22 -3.69 1.52
CA LEU A 72 14.59 -3.63 2.04
C LEU A 72 14.74 -4.47 3.29
N ASN A 73 13.79 -4.35 4.22
CA ASN A 73 13.82 -5.15 5.45
C ASN A 73 13.69 -6.63 5.16
N TYR A 74 12.84 -7.01 4.23
CA TYR A 74 12.66 -8.40 3.84
C TYR A 74 13.95 -8.98 3.25
N LYS A 75 14.65 -8.22 2.40
CA LYS A 75 15.91 -8.66 1.82
C LYS A 75 16.98 -8.84 2.90
N MET A 76 16.99 -7.99 3.90
CA MET A 76 17.96 -8.08 4.98
C MET A 76 17.74 -9.33 5.84
N GLU A 77 16.49 -9.74 6.02
CA GLU A 77 16.17 -10.95 6.78
C GLU A 77 16.52 -12.22 6.03
N ASP A 78 16.55 -12.15 4.73
CA ASP A 78 16.77 -13.30 3.86
C ASP A 78 18.26 -13.62 3.65
N VAL A 79 19.13 -12.83 4.23
CA VAL A 79 20.58 -12.99 4.13
C VAL A 79 21.14 -13.86 5.30
#